data_c149c1be56e5f6841e536abafc356dbb
#
_entry.id   c149c1be56e5f6841e536abafc356dbb
#
_cell.length_a   1.000
_cell.length_b   1.000
_cell.length_c   1.000
_cell.angle_alpha   90.00
_cell.angle_beta   90.00
_cell.angle_gamma   90.00
#
_symmetry.space_group_name_H-M   'P 1'
#
loop_
_entity.id
_entity.type
_entity.pdbx_description
1 polymer ?
#
loop_
_entity_poly.entity_id
_entity_poly.type
_entity_poly.pdbx_seq_one_letter_code
_entity_poly.pdbx_strand_id
1 'polypeptide(L)' 'MSCILNIETSTSVCSVAASQDGQTIFVKEDLKGPSHAVSLGVFVDEALSFIDSHAIPLDAVAVSCGP' A
#
# COMPACT_ATOMS: atom_id res chain seq x y z
N MET A 1 -0.17 6.03 18.39
CA MET A 1 0.30 5.10 17.37
C MET A 1 -0.32 5.45 16.03
N SER A 2 0.49 5.68 15.03
CA SER A 2 -0.02 6.10 13.72
C SER A 2 0.23 5.02 12.68
N CYS A 3 -0.79 4.70 11.91
CA CYS A 3 -0.71 3.78 10.81
C CYS A 3 -1.01 4.53 9.51
N ILE A 4 -0.11 4.43 8.55
CA ILE A 4 -0.22 5.12 7.28
C ILE A 4 -0.16 4.07 6.17
N LEU A 5 -1.14 4.13 5.27
CA LEU A 5 -1.12 3.32 4.06
C LEU A 5 -0.48 4.14 2.96
N ASN A 6 0.61 3.65 2.42
CA ASN A 6 1.36 4.31 1.36
C ASN A 6 1.11 3.61 0.04
N ILE A 7 0.65 4.36 -0.95
CA ILE A 7 0.38 3.86 -2.29
C ILE A 7 1.30 4.59 -3.25
N GLU A 8 2.10 3.84 -4.01
CA GLU A 8 3.02 4.44 -4.95
C GLU A 8 2.85 3.79 -6.32
N THR A 9 2.67 4.61 -7.34
CA THR A 9 2.55 4.13 -8.70
C THR A 9 3.48 4.94 -9.61
N SER A 10 4.12 4.24 -10.52
CA SER A 10 4.93 4.84 -11.57
C SER A 10 4.70 4.03 -12.85
N THR A 11 5.43 4.36 -13.92
CA THR A 11 5.24 3.65 -15.18
C THR A 11 5.62 2.17 -15.10
N SER A 12 6.48 1.79 -14.19
CA SER A 12 6.97 0.42 -14.11
C SER A 12 6.82 -0.22 -12.74
N VAL A 13 6.39 0.53 -11.73
CA VAL A 13 6.30 0.01 -10.37
C VAL A 13 4.96 0.38 -9.76
N CYS A 14 4.33 -0.59 -9.12
CA CYS A 14 3.13 -0.38 -8.32
C CYS A 14 3.39 -0.99 -6.95
N SER A 15 3.27 -0.21 -5.90
CA SER A 15 3.48 -0.73 -4.55
C SER A 15 2.50 -0.17 -3.56
N VAL A 16 2.18 -0.98 -2.57
CA VAL A 16 1.34 -0.59 -1.44
C VAL A 16 2.04 -1.06 -0.17
N ALA A 17 2.20 -0.16 0.77
CA ALA A 17 2.84 -0.47 2.03
C ALA A 17 2.05 0.14 3.18
N ALA A 18 1.99 -0.57 4.29
CA ALA A 18 1.45 -0.04 5.53
C ALA A 18 2.59 0.14 6.52
N SER A 19 2.64 1.29 7.17
CA SER A 19 3.63 1.55 8.20
C SER A 19 2.94 2.00 9.49
N GLN A 20 3.51 1.58 10.62
CA GLN A 20 3.02 1.95 11.93
C GLN A 20 4.19 2.46 12.75
N ASP A 21 4.06 3.66 13.27
CA ASP A 21 5.11 4.31 14.07
C ASP A 21 6.46 4.34 13.36
N GLY A 22 6.44 4.59 12.05
CA GLY A 22 7.65 4.66 11.24
C GLY A 22 8.21 3.32 10.81
N GLN A 23 7.52 2.23 11.11
CA GLN A 23 7.99 0.90 10.78
C GLN A 23 7.05 0.25 9.77
N THR A 24 7.61 -0.29 8.69
CA THR A 24 6.82 -0.99 7.68
C THR A 24 6.36 -2.33 8.22
N ILE A 25 5.04 -2.53 8.22
CA ILE A 25 4.44 -3.76 8.73
C ILE A 25 3.82 -4.61 7.62
N PHE A 26 3.67 -4.04 6.43
CA PHE A 26 3.09 -4.74 5.27
C PHE A 26 3.62 -4.07 4.01
N VAL A 27 3.99 -4.86 3.00
CA VAL A 27 4.38 -4.33 1.71
C VAL A 27 4.08 -5.33 0.61
N LYS A 28 3.56 -4.80 -0.50
CA LYS A 28 3.36 -5.56 -1.75
C LYS A 28 3.86 -4.71 -2.90
N GLU A 29 4.57 -5.32 -3.82
CA GLU A 29 5.13 -4.63 -4.97
C GLU A 29 4.90 -5.44 -6.24
N ASP A 30 4.64 -4.74 -7.34
CA ASP A 30 4.58 -5.32 -8.67
C ASP A 30 5.52 -4.53 -9.57
N LEU A 31 6.55 -5.19 -10.08
CA LEU A 31 7.57 -4.58 -10.91
C LEU A 31 7.43 -4.92 -12.37
N LYS A 32 6.34 -5.58 -12.75
CA LYS A 32 6.21 -6.18 -14.08
C LYS A 32 5.31 -5.45 -15.06
N GLY A 33 5.00 -4.20 -14.82
CA GLY A 33 4.49 -3.39 -15.89
C GLY A 33 2.97 -3.27 -16.00
N PRO A 34 2.34 -3.54 -17.14
CA PRO A 34 1.14 -2.81 -17.55
C PRO A 34 -0.16 -3.12 -16.80
N SER A 35 -0.15 -4.00 -15.84
CA SER A 35 -1.37 -4.39 -15.11
C SER A 35 -1.54 -3.65 -13.78
N HIS A 36 -1.00 -2.43 -13.67
CA HIS A 36 -0.97 -1.72 -12.40
C HIS A 36 -2.34 -1.48 -11.78
N ALA A 37 -3.35 -1.20 -12.59
CA ALA A 37 -4.68 -0.92 -12.04
C ALA A 37 -5.26 -2.15 -11.32
N VAL A 38 -5.07 -3.33 -11.87
CA VAL A 38 -5.54 -4.57 -11.26
C VAL A 38 -4.71 -4.91 -10.03
N SER A 39 -3.39 -4.85 -10.17
CA SER A 39 -2.49 -5.15 -9.05
C SER A 39 -2.69 -4.19 -7.88
N LEU A 40 -2.87 -2.91 -8.17
CA LEU A 40 -3.08 -1.91 -7.15
C LEU A 40 -4.34 -2.20 -6.34
N GLY A 41 -5.43 -2.52 -7.02
CA GLY A 41 -6.69 -2.85 -6.34
C GLY A 41 -6.55 -4.03 -5.40
N VAL A 42 -5.88 -5.09 -5.87
CA VAL A 42 -5.64 -6.27 -5.05
C VAL A 42 -4.75 -5.94 -3.85
N PHE A 43 -3.67 -5.19 -4.09
CA PHE A 43 -2.73 -4.84 -3.03
C PHE A 43 -3.37 -3.96 -1.95
N VAL A 44 -4.19 -3.00 -2.36
CA VAL A 44 -4.90 -2.14 -1.40
C VAL A 44 -5.87 -2.99 -0.58
N ASP A 45 -6.60 -3.88 -1.22
CA ASP A 45 -7.54 -4.76 -0.53
C ASP A 45 -6.80 -5.65 0.49
N GLU A 46 -5.68 -6.23 0.09
CA GLU A 46 -4.88 -7.05 0.99
C GLU A 46 -4.32 -6.24 2.16
N ALA A 47 -3.86 -5.03 1.90
CA ALA A 47 -3.34 -4.16 2.95
C ALA A 47 -4.42 -3.79 3.96
N LEU A 48 -5.61 -3.44 3.48
CA LEU A 48 -6.72 -3.10 4.35
C LEU A 48 -7.17 -4.31 5.17
N SER A 49 -7.19 -5.50 4.57
CA SER A 49 -7.50 -6.73 5.28
C SER A 49 -6.48 -7.02 6.37
N PHE A 50 -5.21 -6.80 6.08
CA PHE A 50 -4.14 -6.99 7.06
C PHE A 50 -4.33 -6.04 8.25
N ILE A 51 -4.57 -4.76 7.96
CA ILE A 51 -4.76 -3.74 8.99
C ILE A 51 -5.98 -4.08 9.85
N ASP A 52 -7.07 -4.47 9.21
CA ASP A 52 -8.30 -4.81 9.91
C ASP A 52 -8.13 -6.06 10.78
N SER A 53 -7.48 -7.09 10.26
CA SER A 53 -7.32 -8.35 10.99
C SER A 53 -6.39 -8.19 12.20
N HIS A 54 -5.52 -7.19 12.19
CA HIS A 54 -4.64 -6.90 13.32
C HIS A 54 -5.21 -5.79 14.22
N ALA A 55 -6.44 -5.35 13.97
CA ALA A 55 -7.11 -4.30 14.73
C ALA A 55 -6.28 -3.02 14.83
N ILE A 56 -5.63 -2.64 13.74
CA ILE A 56 -4.79 -1.45 13.68
C ILE A 56 -5.62 -0.31 13.12
N PRO A 57 -5.80 0.82 13.81
CA PRO A 57 -6.52 1.95 13.25
C PRO A 57 -5.70 2.63 12.16
N LEU A 58 -6.31 2.84 11.00
CA LEU A 58 -5.67 3.53 9.89
C LEU A 58 -5.85 5.03 10.06
N ASP A 59 -4.77 5.77 10.15
CA ASP A 59 -4.79 7.20 10.40
C ASP A 59 -4.74 8.05 9.14
N ALA A 60 -4.05 7.57 8.11
CA ALA A 60 -3.88 8.35 6.90
C ALA A 60 -3.56 7.45 5.71
N VAL A 61 -3.83 7.97 4.52
CA VAL A 61 -3.45 7.34 3.26
C VAL A 61 -2.60 8.34 2.48
N ALA A 62 -1.41 7.92 2.11
CA ALA A 62 -0.51 8.73 1.30
C ALA A 62 -0.42 8.13 -0.09
N VAL A 63 -0.66 8.94 -1.11
CA VAL A 63 -0.61 8.51 -2.50
C VAL A 63 0.47 9.29 -3.23
N SER A 64 1.37 8.57 -3.87
CA SER A 64 2.41 9.15 -4.70
C SER A 64 2.24 8.62 -6.12
N CYS A 65 2.04 9.53 -7.07
CA CYS A 65 1.89 9.19 -8.48
C CYS A 65 3.12 9.69 -9.23
N GLY A 66 3.94 8.77 -9.70
CA GLY A 66 5.08 9.10 -10.52
C GLY A 66 4.68 9.31 -11.97
N PRO A 67 5.55 9.95 -12.75
CA PRO A 67 5.32 10.09 -14.18
C PRO A 67 5.38 8.77 -14.90
#